data_76a4d85c236037ea295f8860d7271acb
#
_entry.id   76a4d85c236037ea295f8860d7271acb
#
_cell.length_a   1.000
_cell.length_b   1.000
_cell.length_c   1.000
_cell.angle_alpha   90.00
_cell.angle_beta   90.00
_cell.angle_gamma   90.00
#
_symmetry.space_group_name_H-M   'P 1'
#
loop_
_entity.id
_entity.type
_entity.pdbx_description
1 polymer ?
#
loop_
_entity_poly.entity_id
_entity_poly.type
_entity_poly.pdbx_seq_one_letter_code
_entity_poly.pdbx_strand_id
1 'polypeptide(L)'
;MLRKVLLTLLLAASLAAPAIAAPIRLKDLVEFDGVRGNDLVGYGLVVGLNGTGDGIRNAPYTEEIMSNLLERLGVNITGEQFRPRNVAAVLVTATLPPFARAGGRIDVTVSAIGDASSLLGGTLVMTTLTAADGQIYAVSQGTVIAGGAAAEGEAAQVVQGVPTSGVIPAGARVEREIDFDFSQLSVLRLALRTPDFTTADRIETAVNRAFGRSVARMLDAGTVEIDIDATGARSPAHAISRMENVLVEPQRRARVVVDQRSGTIVMGEDVRISRVAVSQGNLTLRIEEAPVAVQPNPFSPGQTVVLPRTEAELQEEPGIALAEVPTSTSLSDVVEGLNALGVGPRDMIDILKSIKAAGALHAEFIVR
;
A
#
# COMPACT_ATOMS: atom_id res chain seq x y z
N MET A 1 -10.49 -4.63 56.82
CA MET A 1 -10.37 -3.62 55.76
C MET A 1 -9.08 -3.80 54.94
N LEU A 2 -7.92 -3.99 55.57
CA LEU A 2 -6.62 -4.12 54.85
C LEU A 2 -6.57 -5.25 53.81
N ARG A 3 -7.18 -6.40 54.06
CA ARG A 3 -7.21 -7.56 53.14
C ARG A 3 -8.04 -7.32 51.88
N LYS A 4 -9.08 -6.48 51.93
CA LYS A 4 -9.89 -6.10 50.75
C LYS A 4 -9.16 -5.05 49.89
N VAL A 5 -8.43 -4.13 50.51
CA VAL A 5 -7.61 -3.12 49.82
C VAL A 5 -6.42 -3.78 49.12
N LEU A 6 -5.80 -4.80 49.75
CA LEU A 6 -4.72 -5.55 49.13
C LEU A 6 -5.19 -6.37 47.90
N LEU A 7 -6.38 -6.94 47.97
CA LEU A 7 -6.99 -7.72 46.88
C LEU A 7 -7.38 -6.84 45.69
N THR A 8 -7.90 -5.62 45.97
CA THR A 8 -8.20 -4.64 44.90
C THR A 8 -6.95 -4.06 44.25
N LEU A 9 -5.87 -3.87 45.01
CA LEU A 9 -4.58 -3.43 44.49
C LEU A 9 -3.92 -4.52 43.59
N LEU A 10 -4.03 -5.80 43.99
CA LEU A 10 -3.54 -6.93 43.20
C LEU A 10 -4.33 -7.11 41.88
N LEU A 11 -5.67 -6.88 41.95
CA LEU A 11 -6.54 -6.96 40.78
C LEU A 11 -6.29 -5.79 39.80
N ALA A 12 -5.97 -4.59 40.31
CA ALA A 12 -5.63 -3.43 39.48
C ALA A 12 -4.24 -3.56 38.82
N ALA A 13 -3.30 -4.20 39.48
CA ALA A 13 -1.94 -4.46 38.92
C ALA A 13 -1.95 -5.49 37.78
N SER A 14 -2.97 -6.37 37.71
CA SER A 14 -3.08 -7.37 36.61
C SER A 14 -3.71 -6.84 35.34
N LEU A 15 -4.22 -5.60 35.31
CA LEU A 15 -4.86 -4.98 34.14
C LEU A 15 -3.91 -4.10 33.31
N ALA A 16 -2.69 -3.86 33.77
CA ALA A 16 -1.66 -3.14 33.01
C ALA A 16 -0.84 -4.12 32.14
N ALA A 17 -1.51 -4.87 31.25
CA ALA A 17 -0.79 -5.58 30.22
C ALA A 17 -0.28 -4.54 29.20
N PRO A 18 1.04 -4.52 28.88
CA PRO A 18 1.54 -3.66 27.82
C PRO A 18 0.77 -4.00 26.52
N ALA A 19 0.32 -3.00 25.79
CA ALA A 19 -0.26 -3.16 24.47
C ALA A 19 0.84 -3.72 23.54
N ILE A 20 0.91 -5.05 23.45
CA ILE A 20 1.81 -5.74 22.52
C ILE A 20 1.20 -5.57 21.14
N ALA A 21 1.94 -4.97 20.22
CA ALA A 21 1.53 -4.88 18.82
C ALA A 21 1.11 -6.26 18.32
N ALA A 22 -0.05 -6.36 17.66
CA ALA A 22 -0.56 -7.64 17.20
C ALA A 22 0.45 -8.29 16.23
N PRO A 23 0.85 -9.54 16.47
CA PRO A 23 1.80 -10.23 15.62
C PRO A 23 1.20 -10.42 14.22
N ILE A 24 2.00 -10.14 13.19
CA ILE A 24 1.63 -10.24 11.77
C ILE A 24 2.31 -11.46 11.17
N ARG A 25 1.66 -12.12 10.21
CA ARG A 25 2.25 -13.28 9.54
C ARG A 25 3.39 -12.84 8.63
N LEU A 26 4.42 -13.65 8.54
CA LEU A 26 5.61 -13.38 7.74
C LEU A 26 5.26 -13.05 6.28
N LYS A 27 4.32 -13.78 5.65
CA LYS A 27 3.87 -13.53 4.27
C LYS A 27 3.29 -12.13 4.02
N ASP A 28 2.79 -11.47 5.07
CA ASP A 28 2.23 -10.14 4.97
C ASP A 28 3.33 -9.04 5.08
N LEU A 29 4.54 -9.42 5.54
CA LEU A 29 5.69 -8.53 5.77
C LEU A 29 6.75 -8.62 4.68
N VAL A 30 6.88 -9.77 4.00
CA VAL A 30 7.94 -10.04 3.04
C VAL A 30 7.40 -10.45 1.67
N GLU A 31 8.27 -10.35 0.68
CA GLU A 31 8.15 -10.98 -0.63
C GLU A 31 9.25 -12.01 -0.77
N PHE A 32 8.93 -13.13 -1.41
CA PHE A 32 9.90 -14.19 -1.67
C PHE A 32 10.64 -13.86 -2.96
N ASP A 33 11.98 -13.80 -2.90
CA ASP A 33 12.80 -13.56 -4.08
C ASP A 33 12.56 -14.66 -5.13
N GLY A 34 12.43 -14.25 -6.40
CA GLY A 34 12.03 -15.15 -7.49
C GLY A 34 10.52 -15.35 -7.63
N VAL A 35 9.71 -14.95 -6.66
CA VAL A 35 8.25 -15.04 -6.71
C VAL A 35 7.66 -13.67 -7.02
N ARG A 36 7.72 -13.27 -8.28
CA ARG A 36 7.15 -11.99 -8.72
C ARG A 36 6.20 -12.17 -9.89
N GLY A 37 5.21 -11.30 -10.00
CA GLY A 37 4.43 -11.15 -11.22
C GLY A 37 5.26 -10.51 -12.32
N ASN A 38 4.99 -10.87 -13.57
CA ASN A 38 5.57 -10.21 -14.73
C ASN A 38 4.49 -9.38 -15.43
N ASP A 39 4.81 -8.13 -15.71
CA ASP A 39 3.91 -7.28 -16.46
C ASP A 39 4.02 -7.62 -17.95
N LEU A 40 2.87 -7.83 -18.56
CA LEU A 40 2.71 -8.14 -19.96
C LEU A 40 2.07 -6.96 -20.68
N VAL A 41 2.55 -6.72 -21.89
CA VAL A 41 2.02 -5.68 -22.76
C VAL A 41 1.76 -6.24 -24.15
N GLY A 42 0.68 -5.80 -24.76
CA GLY A 42 0.33 -6.12 -26.14
C GLY A 42 -0.30 -4.92 -26.82
N TYR A 43 -0.32 -4.97 -28.12
CA TYR A 43 -0.95 -3.99 -28.97
C TYR A 43 -1.99 -4.68 -29.84
N GLY A 44 -3.24 -4.20 -29.78
CA GLY A 44 -4.35 -4.88 -30.41
C GLY A 44 -5.41 -3.95 -30.99
N LEU A 45 -6.46 -4.57 -31.49
CA LEU A 45 -7.65 -3.88 -32.00
C LEU A 45 -8.88 -4.29 -31.23
N VAL A 46 -9.72 -3.33 -30.88
CA VAL A 46 -11.09 -3.52 -30.43
C VAL A 46 -12.03 -3.23 -31.59
N VAL A 47 -12.89 -4.18 -31.90
CA VAL A 47 -13.86 -4.11 -33.01
C VAL A 47 -15.30 -4.12 -32.47
N GLY A 48 -16.25 -3.76 -33.31
CA GLY A 48 -17.66 -3.76 -32.96
C GLY A 48 -18.13 -2.55 -32.16
N LEU A 49 -17.35 -1.46 -32.18
CA LEU A 49 -17.72 -0.19 -31.57
C LEU A 49 -18.81 0.50 -32.37
N ASN A 50 -19.83 1.07 -31.69
CA ASN A 50 -20.95 1.72 -32.36
C ASN A 50 -20.65 3.19 -32.69
N GLY A 51 -19.71 3.40 -33.63
CA GLY A 51 -19.31 4.74 -34.08
C GLY A 51 -18.38 5.49 -33.13
N THR A 52 -17.96 4.85 -32.02
CA THR A 52 -17.10 5.44 -30.99
C THR A 52 -15.61 5.08 -31.14
N GLY A 53 -15.26 4.40 -32.22
CA GLY A 53 -13.88 4.02 -32.55
C GLY A 53 -13.04 5.17 -33.07
N ASP A 54 -11.81 4.84 -33.48
CA ASP A 54 -10.80 5.80 -33.92
C ASP A 54 -11.20 6.51 -35.23
N GLY A 55 -10.85 7.80 -35.30
CA GLY A 55 -10.91 8.59 -36.53
C GLY A 55 -9.63 8.43 -37.36
N ILE A 56 -9.78 8.06 -38.64
CA ILE A 56 -8.64 7.78 -39.54
C ILE A 56 -7.64 8.93 -39.64
N ARG A 57 -8.11 10.17 -39.58
CA ARG A 57 -7.23 11.33 -39.69
C ARG A 57 -6.24 11.44 -38.53
N ASN A 58 -6.62 10.95 -37.35
CA ASN A 58 -5.87 11.09 -36.11
C ASN A 58 -5.13 9.82 -35.72
N ALA A 59 -5.57 8.66 -36.26
CA ALA A 59 -5.01 7.35 -35.91
C ALA A 59 -4.71 6.51 -37.20
N PRO A 60 -3.75 6.92 -38.04
CA PRO A 60 -3.42 6.22 -39.30
C PRO A 60 -2.91 4.79 -39.04
N TYR A 61 -2.29 4.54 -37.89
CA TYR A 61 -1.83 3.22 -37.47
C TYR A 61 -2.96 2.20 -37.26
N THR A 62 -4.17 2.66 -36.92
CA THR A 62 -5.35 1.78 -36.78
C THR A 62 -5.73 1.15 -38.13
N GLU A 63 -5.62 1.92 -39.24
CA GLU A 63 -5.83 1.42 -40.59
C GLU A 63 -4.78 0.38 -40.97
N GLU A 64 -3.51 0.65 -40.72
CA GLU A 64 -2.42 -0.26 -41.03
C GLU A 64 -2.53 -1.60 -40.30
N ILE A 65 -2.88 -1.58 -39.00
CA ILE A 65 -3.05 -2.81 -38.20
C ILE A 65 -4.25 -3.61 -38.68
N MET A 66 -5.33 -2.92 -39.01
CA MET A 66 -6.53 -3.57 -39.55
C MET A 66 -6.19 -4.22 -40.91
N SER A 67 -5.45 -3.53 -41.79
CA SER A 67 -5.01 -4.06 -43.04
C SER A 67 -4.17 -5.34 -42.88
N ASN A 68 -3.17 -5.27 -42.03
CA ASN A 68 -2.31 -6.42 -41.70
C ASN A 68 -3.12 -7.60 -41.09
N LEU A 69 -4.13 -7.32 -40.30
CA LEU A 69 -5.02 -8.36 -39.71
C LEU A 69 -5.83 -9.02 -40.83
N LEU A 70 -6.49 -8.24 -41.71
CA LEU A 70 -7.34 -8.75 -42.76
C LEU A 70 -6.51 -9.54 -43.80
N GLU A 71 -5.29 -9.10 -44.12
CA GLU A 71 -4.38 -9.85 -44.97
C GLU A 71 -4.00 -11.21 -44.38
N ARG A 72 -3.73 -11.27 -43.08
CA ARG A 72 -3.47 -12.54 -42.38
C ARG A 72 -4.68 -13.48 -42.38
N LEU A 73 -5.90 -12.93 -42.44
CA LEU A 73 -7.14 -13.68 -42.58
C LEU A 73 -7.47 -14.03 -44.03
N GLY A 74 -6.62 -13.66 -45.00
CA GLY A 74 -6.79 -13.95 -46.43
C GLY A 74 -7.68 -12.94 -47.16
N VAL A 75 -7.98 -11.81 -46.56
CA VAL A 75 -8.75 -10.73 -47.20
C VAL A 75 -7.80 -9.67 -47.75
N ASN A 76 -7.77 -9.51 -49.05
CA ASN A 76 -6.94 -8.48 -49.71
C ASN A 76 -7.74 -7.17 -49.81
N ILE A 77 -7.27 -6.10 -49.17
CA ILE A 77 -7.88 -4.77 -49.17
C ILE A 77 -6.98 -3.71 -49.81
N THR A 78 -5.99 -4.11 -50.60
CA THR A 78 -5.02 -3.21 -51.22
C THR A 78 -5.75 -2.21 -52.13
N GLY A 79 -5.69 -0.92 -51.77
CA GLY A 79 -6.26 0.19 -52.55
C GLY A 79 -7.66 0.63 -52.20
N GLU A 80 -8.32 0.01 -51.21
CA GLU A 80 -9.60 0.48 -50.71
C GLU A 80 -9.41 1.43 -49.51
N GLN A 81 -10.09 2.58 -49.53
CA GLN A 81 -10.14 3.49 -48.38
C GLN A 81 -11.09 2.93 -47.34
N PHE A 82 -10.57 2.30 -46.33
CA PHE A 82 -11.35 1.78 -45.22
C PHE A 82 -11.53 2.88 -44.18
N ARG A 83 -12.76 3.14 -43.74
CA ARG A 83 -13.09 4.17 -42.73
C ARG A 83 -13.83 3.57 -41.54
N PRO A 84 -13.16 2.79 -40.72
CA PRO A 84 -13.83 2.15 -39.60
C PRO A 84 -13.99 3.12 -38.42
N ARG A 85 -15.19 3.62 -38.19
CA ARG A 85 -15.56 4.22 -36.89
C ARG A 85 -15.89 3.17 -35.82
N ASN A 86 -15.83 1.91 -36.21
CA ASN A 86 -16.21 0.78 -35.35
C ASN A 86 -15.01 0.03 -34.80
N VAL A 87 -13.80 0.59 -34.95
CA VAL A 87 -12.54 -0.04 -34.54
C VAL A 87 -11.69 0.97 -33.80
N ALA A 88 -10.98 0.51 -32.77
CA ALA A 88 -10.02 1.30 -32.04
C ALA A 88 -8.72 0.52 -31.82
N ALA A 89 -7.60 1.19 -32.01
CA ALA A 89 -6.30 0.67 -31.58
C ALA A 89 -6.15 0.78 -30.06
N VAL A 90 -5.68 -0.28 -29.43
CA VAL A 90 -5.62 -0.35 -27.98
C VAL A 90 -4.28 -0.90 -27.51
N LEU A 91 -3.84 -0.37 -26.36
CA LEU A 91 -2.82 -0.98 -25.53
C LEU A 91 -3.51 -1.98 -24.58
N VAL A 92 -2.93 -3.17 -24.53
CA VAL A 92 -3.44 -4.26 -23.72
C VAL A 92 -2.40 -4.60 -22.67
N THR A 93 -2.75 -4.53 -21.40
CA THR A 93 -1.86 -4.83 -20.30
C THR A 93 -2.44 -5.92 -19.41
N ALA A 94 -1.57 -6.78 -18.88
CA ALA A 94 -1.93 -7.79 -17.90
C ALA A 94 -0.74 -8.06 -16.97
N THR A 95 -1.02 -8.53 -15.77
CA THR A 95 0.04 -9.04 -14.89
C THR A 95 -0.04 -10.54 -14.84
N LEU A 96 1.03 -11.21 -15.28
CA LEU A 96 1.17 -12.65 -15.15
C LEU A 96 1.52 -12.98 -13.70
N PRO A 97 0.64 -13.62 -12.92
CA PRO A 97 0.95 -13.95 -11.54
C PRO A 97 2.08 -14.98 -11.46
N PRO A 98 2.85 -14.99 -10.38
CA PRO A 98 3.85 -16.03 -10.16
C PRO A 98 3.17 -17.41 -10.16
N PHE A 99 3.86 -18.42 -10.69
CA PHE A 99 3.34 -19.80 -10.82
C PHE A 99 2.12 -19.97 -11.74
N ALA A 100 1.81 -18.98 -12.58
CA ALA A 100 0.79 -19.17 -13.58
C ALA A 100 1.17 -20.33 -14.52
N ARG A 101 0.24 -21.27 -14.68
CA ARG A 101 0.41 -22.44 -15.55
C ARG A 101 -0.15 -22.16 -16.93
N ALA A 102 0.47 -22.80 -17.94
CA ALA A 102 -0.06 -22.78 -19.31
C ALA A 102 -1.52 -23.25 -19.33
N GLY A 103 -2.36 -22.57 -20.10
CA GLY A 103 -3.81 -22.75 -20.10
C GLY A 103 -4.57 -21.97 -19.02
N GLY A 104 -3.88 -21.43 -18.02
CA GLY A 104 -4.48 -20.52 -17.00
C GLY A 104 -5.06 -19.26 -17.64
N ARG A 105 -5.97 -18.58 -16.93
CA ARG A 105 -6.57 -17.33 -17.39
C ARG A 105 -6.23 -16.20 -16.45
N ILE A 106 -5.98 -15.03 -17.02
CA ILE A 106 -5.67 -13.79 -16.29
C ILE A 106 -6.54 -12.64 -16.80
N ASP A 107 -6.76 -11.67 -15.94
CA ASP A 107 -7.49 -10.46 -16.29
C ASP A 107 -6.63 -9.54 -17.15
N VAL A 108 -7.28 -8.78 -18.01
CA VAL A 108 -6.64 -7.90 -18.96
C VAL A 108 -7.26 -6.52 -18.89
N THR A 109 -6.42 -5.51 -18.88
CA THR A 109 -6.83 -4.11 -19.03
C THR A 109 -6.56 -3.66 -20.47
N VAL A 110 -7.54 -2.99 -21.05
CA VAL A 110 -7.52 -2.49 -22.43
C VAL A 110 -7.72 -0.98 -22.40
N SER A 111 -6.82 -0.24 -23.03
CA SER A 111 -6.88 1.23 -23.08
C SER A 111 -6.71 1.73 -24.52
N ALA A 112 -7.58 2.63 -24.95
CA ALA A 112 -7.48 3.23 -26.28
C ALA A 112 -6.18 4.06 -26.41
N ILE A 113 -5.51 3.93 -27.55
CA ILE A 113 -4.31 4.70 -27.88
C ILE A 113 -4.67 5.87 -28.81
N GLY A 114 -5.70 5.68 -29.63
CA GLY A 114 -6.19 6.66 -30.58
C GLY A 114 -7.15 7.68 -29.98
N ASP A 115 -8.04 8.16 -30.81
CA ASP A 115 -9.08 9.14 -30.46
C ASP A 115 -10.47 8.53 -30.28
N ALA A 116 -10.52 7.21 -30.05
CA ALA A 116 -11.77 6.52 -29.72
C ALA A 116 -12.41 7.11 -28.47
N SER A 117 -13.67 7.49 -28.56
CA SER A 117 -14.42 8.11 -27.46
C SER A 117 -14.95 7.11 -26.44
N SER A 118 -15.11 5.83 -26.84
CA SER A 118 -15.55 4.76 -25.93
C SER A 118 -15.19 3.38 -26.50
N LEU A 119 -14.81 2.46 -25.59
CA LEU A 119 -14.58 1.04 -25.88
C LEU A 119 -15.77 0.15 -25.47
N LEU A 120 -16.85 0.74 -24.99
CA LEU A 120 -18.00 0.02 -24.45
C LEU A 120 -18.64 -0.89 -25.52
N GLY A 121 -18.85 -2.15 -25.16
CA GLY A 121 -19.47 -3.17 -26.04
C GLY A 121 -18.56 -3.69 -27.15
N GLY A 122 -17.35 -3.15 -27.28
CA GLY A 122 -16.36 -3.64 -28.23
C GLY A 122 -15.76 -4.99 -27.83
N THR A 123 -15.19 -5.67 -28.80
CA THR A 123 -14.51 -6.96 -28.62
C THR A 123 -13.04 -6.83 -29.03
N LEU A 124 -12.14 -7.19 -28.10
CA LEU A 124 -10.71 -7.27 -28.40
C LEU A 124 -10.45 -8.46 -29.32
N VAL A 125 -9.84 -8.21 -30.44
CA VAL A 125 -9.34 -9.24 -31.36
C VAL A 125 -8.13 -9.92 -30.75
N MET A 126 -7.87 -11.17 -31.13
CA MET A 126 -6.76 -11.97 -30.63
C MET A 126 -5.45 -11.17 -30.67
N THR A 127 -4.91 -10.91 -29.48
CA THR A 127 -3.74 -10.06 -29.24
C THR A 127 -2.72 -10.82 -28.40
N THR A 128 -1.49 -10.85 -28.86
CA THR A 128 -0.37 -11.45 -28.10
C THR A 128 0.12 -10.48 -27.05
N LEU A 129 0.43 -11.00 -25.87
CA LEU A 129 0.98 -10.25 -24.77
C LEU A 129 2.42 -10.70 -24.52
N THR A 130 3.34 -9.74 -24.55
CA THR A 130 4.78 -9.95 -24.39
C THR A 130 5.27 -9.37 -23.08
N ALA A 131 6.28 -10.00 -22.48
CA ALA A 131 7.00 -9.45 -21.33
C ALA A 131 8.20 -8.60 -21.80
N ALA A 132 8.97 -8.05 -20.85
CA ALA A 132 10.12 -7.21 -21.10
C ALA A 132 11.26 -7.90 -21.90
N ASP A 133 11.30 -9.23 -21.90
CA ASP A 133 12.23 -10.06 -22.69
C ASP A 133 11.81 -10.23 -24.16
N GLY A 134 10.67 -9.67 -24.56
CA GLY A 134 10.11 -9.77 -25.90
C GLY A 134 9.46 -11.11 -26.22
N GLN A 135 9.35 -12.03 -25.25
CA GLN A 135 8.68 -13.32 -25.46
C GLN A 135 7.19 -13.22 -25.21
N ILE A 136 6.41 -14.02 -25.97
CA ILE A 136 4.96 -14.10 -25.80
C ILE A 136 4.65 -15.05 -24.63
N TYR A 137 3.94 -14.55 -23.63
CA TYR A 137 3.52 -15.31 -22.46
C TYR A 137 2.01 -15.59 -22.42
N ALA A 138 1.21 -14.72 -23.04
CA ALA A 138 -0.23 -14.91 -23.06
C ALA A 138 -0.85 -14.41 -24.37
N VAL A 139 -2.05 -14.86 -24.65
CA VAL A 139 -2.89 -14.40 -25.76
C VAL A 139 -4.22 -13.94 -25.22
N SER A 140 -4.60 -12.72 -25.55
CA SER A 140 -5.82 -12.06 -25.08
C SER A 140 -6.86 -11.92 -26.16
N GLN A 141 -8.14 -12.14 -25.80
CA GLN A 141 -9.32 -11.83 -26.60
C GLN A 141 -10.57 -11.78 -25.74
N GLY A 142 -11.58 -11.05 -26.15
CA GLY A 142 -12.88 -11.04 -25.47
C GLY A 142 -13.58 -9.69 -25.49
N THR A 143 -14.76 -9.64 -24.92
CA THR A 143 -15.57 -8.42 -24.84
C THR A 143 -15.05 -7.49 -23.76
N VAL A 144 -14.87 -6.22 -24.10
CA VAL A 144 -14.38 -5.19 -23.19
C VAL A 144 -15.54 -4.70 -22.31
N ILE A 145 -15.32 -4.76 -21.00
CA ILE A 145 -16.20 -4.13 -20.02
C ILE A 145 -15.58 -2.78 -19.68
N ALA A 146 -16.03 -1.73 -20.35
CA ALA A 146 -15.58 -0.37 -20.06
C ALA A 146 -16.44 0.26 -18.96
N GLY A 147 -15.79 1.03 -18.08
CA GLY A 147 -16.45 1.79 -17.03
C GLY A 147 -16.78 3.20 -17.52
N GLY A 148 -18.06 3.62 -17.37
CA GLY A 148 -18.48 4.99 -17.69
C GLY A 148 -19.46 5.05 -18.87
N ALA A 149 -20.01 6.25 -19.10
CA ALA A 149 -20.85 6.58 -20.22
C ALA A 149 -20.29 7.83 -20.91
N ALA A 150 -20.24 7.81 -22.24
CA ALA A 150 -20.00 9.00 -23.04
C ALA A 150 -21.25 9.25 -23.88
N ALA A 151 -21.77 10.45 -23.83
CA ALA A 151 -22.83 10.92 -24.72
C ALA A 151 -22.31 12.17 -25.44
N GLU A 152 -22.26 12.10 -26.76
CA GLU A 152 -21.80 13.18 -27.63
C GLU A 152 -23.00 13.75 -28.36
N GLY A 153 -23.26 15.04 -28.21
CA GLY A 153 -24.25 15.82 -28.95
C GLY A 153 -23.61 16.97 -29.71
N GLU A 154 -24.28 17.54 -30.70
CA GLU A 154 -23.74 18.61 -31.53
C GLU A 154 -23.25 19.86 -30.73
N ALA A 155 -23.74 20.04 -29.50
CA ALA A 155 -23.44 21.23 -28.68
C ALA A 155 -22.81 20.90 -27.29
N ALA A 156 -22.79 19.63 -26.85
CA ALA A 156 -22.26 19.26 -25.54
C ALA A 156 -21.80 17.80 -25.51
N GLN A 157 -20.65 17.55 -24.87
CA GLN A 157 -20.15 16.21 -24.55
C GLN A 157 -20.25 16.02 -23.05
N VAL A 158 -20.92 14.95 -22.63
CA VAL A 158 -20.98 14.53 -21.22
C VAL A 158 -20.25 13.21 -21.09
N VAL A 159 -19.16 13.20 -20.32
CA VAL A 159 -18.38 11.99 -20.01
C VAL A 159 -18.47 11.73 -18.52
N GLN A 160 -18.97 10.54 -18.16
CA GLN A 160 -18.99 10.06 -16.79
C GLN A 160 -18.12 8.80 -16.69
N GLY A 161 -17.07 8.84 -15.87
CA GLY A 161 -16.11 7.76 -15.78
C GLY A 161 -15.03 7.82 -16.88
N VAL A 162 -14.37 6.68 -17.16
CA VAL A 162 -13.32 6.55 -18.19
C VAL A 162 -13.78 5.52 -19.24
N PRO A 163 -14.55 5.92 -20.25
CA PRO A 163 -15.07 4.99 -21.25
C PRO A 163 -14.01 4.48 -22.23
N THR A 164 -12.83 5.12 -22.27
CA THR A 164 -11.70 4.77 -23.14
C THR A 164 -10.78 3.69 -22.56
N SER A 165 -11.08 3.22 -21.36
CA SER A 165 -10.39 2.09 -20.73
C SER A 165 -11.41 1.08 -20.20
N GLY A 166 -11.04 -0.20 -20.23
CA GLY A 166 -11.89 -1.27 -19.75
C GLY A 166 -11.12 -2.50 -19.35
N VAL A 167 -11.81 -3.47 -18.77
CA VAL A 167 -11.26 -4.75 -18.32
C VAL A 167 -11.94 -5.89 -19.06
N ILE A 168 -11.17 -6.93 -19.36
CA ILE A 168 -11.70 -8.22 -19.84
C ILE A 168 -11.35 -9.26 -18.77
N PRO A 169 -12.31 -9.61 -17.90
CA PRO A 169 -12.09 -10.64 -16.87
C PRO A 169 -11.75 -11.98 -17.51
N ALA A 170 -10.69 -12.63 -17.00
CA ALA A 170 -10.14 -13.86 -17.57
C ALA A 170 -9.90 -13.77 -19.10
N GLY A 171 -9.56 -12.58 -19.59
CA GLY A 171 -9.47 -12.22 -20.99
C GLY A 171 -8.21 -12.73 -21.69
N ALA A 172 -7.16 -13.08 -20.97
CA ALA A 172 -5.99 -13.69 -21.58
C ALA A 172 -5.77 -15.12 -21.09
N ARG A 173 -5.30 -15.96 -22.02
CA ARG A 173 -4.84 -17.31 -21.74
C ARG A 173 -3.32 -17.32 -21.68
N VAL A 174 -2.77 -17.90 -20.64
CA VAL A 174 -1.33 -18.12 -20.49
C VAL A 174 -0.88 -19.21 -21.47
N GLU A 175 0.06 -18.91 -22.34
CA GLU A 175 0.64 -19.84 -23.32
C GLU A 175 2.00 -20.36 -22.85
N ARG A 176 2.74 -19.56 -22.09
CA ARG A 176 4.05 -19.91 -21.55
C ARG A 176 4.12 -19.63 -20.07
N GLU A 177 4.68 -20.57 -19.33
CA GLU A 177 5.00 -20.43 -17.92
C GLU A 177 6.29 -19.63 -17.72
N ILE A 178 6.47 -19.03 -16.56
CA ILE A 178 7.76 -18.49 -16.13
C ILE A 178 8.57 -19.68 -15.61
N ASP A 179 9.72 -19.92 -16.21
CA ASP A 179 10.65 -20.97 -15.78
C ASP A 179 11.28 -20.57 -14.44
N PHE A 180 10.67 -21.00 -13.35
CA PHE A 180 11.23 -20.89 -12.02
C PHE A 180 11.24 -22.28 -11.35
N ASP A 181 12.42 -22.89 -11.32
CA ASP A 181 12.58 -24.23 -10.73
C ASP A 181 12.78 -24.15 -9.21
N PHE A 182 11.68 -24.26 -8.48
CA PHE A 182 11.71 -24.35 -7.03
C PHE A 182 12.47 -25.55 -6.48
N SER A 183 12.61 -26.62 -7.24
CA SER A 183 13.22 -27.85 -6.76
C SER A 183 14.72 -27.72 -6.52
N GLN A 184 15.36 -26.76 -7.19
CA GLN A 184 16.80 -26.51 -7.13
C GLN A 184 17.18 -25.38 -6.16
N LEU A 185 16.22 -24.81 -5.45
CA LEU A 185 16.51 -23.74 -4.49
C LEU A 185 17.16 -24.29 -3.22
N SER A 186 18.44 -24.00 -3.05
CA SER A 186 19.17 -24.23 -1.79
C SER A 186 19.06 -23.02 -0.85
N VAL A 187 18.91 -21.81 -1.41
CA VAL A 187 18.83 -20.55 -0.68
C VAL A 187 17.62 -19.76 -1.14
N LEU A 188 16.84 -19.29 -0.20
CA LEU A 188 15.70 -18.41 -0.45
C LEU A 188 15.95 -17.06 0.22
N ARG A 189 15.70 -15.96 -0.48
CA ARG A 189 15.76 -14.62 0.10
C ARG A 189 14.36 -14.08 0.32
N LEU A 190 14.17 -13.51 1.50
CA LEU A 190 12.96 -12.79 1.90
C LEU A 190 13.27 -11.31 1.78
N ALA A 191 12.57 -10.62 0.89
CA ALA A 191 12.66 -9.17 0.76
C ALA A 191 11.59 -8.51 1.62
N LEU A 192 11.97 -7.69 2.60
CA LEU A 192 11.02 -6.97 3.44
C LEU A 192 10.34 -5.86 2.62
N ARG A 193 9.02 -5.80 2.66
CA ARG A 193 8.24 -4.72 2.02
C ARG A 193 8.58 -3.33 2.57
N THR A 194 8.93 -3.28 3.87
CA THR A 194 9.41 -2.07 4.52
C THR A 194 10.73 -2.40 5.21
N PRO A 195 11.88 -1.99 4.65
CA PRO A 195 13.19 -2.27 5.22
C PRO A 195 13.35 -1.67 6.62
N ASP A 196 13.68 -2.53 7.59
CA ASP A 196 13.95 -2.16 8.99
C ASP A 196 14.78 -3.23 9.69
N PHE A 197 15.91 -2.84 10.30
CA PHE A 197 16.85 -3.76 10.93
C PHE A 197 16.22 -4.55 12.08
N THR A 198 15.39 -3.91 12.91
CA THR A 198 14.75 -4.57 14.04
C THR A 198 13.72 -5.60 13.57
N THR A 199 12.97 -5.27 12.53
CA THR A 199 12.01 -6.20 11.91
C THR A 199 12.72 -7.38 11.27
N ALA A 200 13.83 -7.14 10.56
CA ALA A 200 14.63 -8.20 9.94
C ALA A 200 15.25 -9.16 10.99
N ASP A 201 15.77 -8.64 12.10
CA ASP A 201 16.28 -9.42 13.23
C ASP A 201 15.18 -10.26 13.89
N ARG A 202 13.99 -9.67 14.08
CA ARG A 202 12.84 -10.38 14.62
C ARG A 202 12.35 -11.49 13.68
N ILE A 203 12.41 -11.28 12.35
CA ILE A 203 12.10 -12.30 11.34
C ILE A 203 13.10 -13.45 11.45
N GLU A 204 14.41 -13.17 11.46
CA GLU A 204 15.44 -14.17 11.65
C GLU A 204 15.17 -15.01 12.89
N THR A 205 14.99 -14.35 14.04
CA THR A 205 14.73 -15.02 15.32
C THR A 205 13.46 -15.86 15.30
N ALA A 206 12.37 -15.35 14.75
CA ALA A 206 11.08 -16.05 14.68
C ALA A 206 11.15 -17.29 13.78
N VAL A 207 11.79 -17.17 12.61
CA VAL A 207 11.96 -18.29 11.67
C VAL A 207 12.88 -19.35 12.29
N ASN A 208 14.03 -18.97 12.85
CA ASN A 208 14.94 -19.92 13.51
C ASN A 208 14.25 -20.66 14.67
N ARG A 209 13.41 -19.98 15.44
CA ARG A 209 12.60 -20.60 16.49
C ARG A 209 11.57 -21.58 15.93
N ALA A 210 10.88 -21.23 14.84
CA ALA A 210 9.87 -22.08 14.21
C ALA A 210 10.44 -23.38 13.64
N PHE A 211 11.70 -23.33 13.17
CA PHE A 211 12.39 -24.50 12.66
C PHE A 211 13.22 -25.24 13.74
N GLY A 212 13.47 -24.62 14.89
CA GLY A 212 14.33 -25.17 15.96
C GLY A 212 15.80 -25.25 15.55
N ARG A 213 16.21 -24.51 14.54
CA ARG A 213 17.56 -24.51 13.94
C ARG A 213 17.88 -23.12 13.42
N SER A 214 19.18 -22.81 13.25
CA SER A 214 19.63 -21.60 12.58
C SER A 214 19.54 -21.79 11.05
N VAL A 215 18.38 -21.49 10.48
CA VAL A 215 18.10 -21.60 9.04
C VAL A 215 17.99 -20.23 8.39
N ALA A 216 17.70 -19.18 9.17
CA ALA A 216 17.56 -17.81 8.73
C ALA A 216 18.74 -16.97 9.17
N ARG A 217 19.16 -16.04 8.32
CA ARG A 217 20.21 -15.05 8.58
C ARG A 217 19.85 -13.71 7.96
N MET A 218 19.83 -12.66 8.75
CA MET A 218 19.68 -11.30 8.26
C MET A 218 20.93 -10.88 7.49
N LEU A 219 20.78 -10.41 6.25
CA LEU A 219 21.87 -9.86 5.45
C LEU A 219 21.94 -8.33 5.61
N ASP A 220 20.78 -7.69 5.58
CA ASP A 220 20.62 -6.24 5.72
C ASP A 220 19.20 -5.90 6.23
N ALA A 221 18.86 -4.60 6.31
CA ALA A 221 17.56 -4.13 6.78
C ALA A 221 16.37 -4.61 5.94
N GLY A 222 16.61 -4.99 4.69
CA GLY A 222 15.56 -5.38 3.74
C GLY A 222 15.60 -6.85 3.35
N THR A 223 16.64 -7.60 3.75
CA THR A 223 16.86 -8.95 3.24
C THR A 223 17.20 -9.93 4.36
N VAL A 224 16.42 -11.01 4.42
CA VAL A 224 16.71 -12.18 5.26
C VAL A 224 16.90 -13.40 4.36
N GLU A 225 18.03 -14.05 4.48
CA GLU A 225 18.40 -15.25 3.72
C GLU A 225 18.03 -16.51 4.52
N ILE A 226 17.45 -17.47 3.83
CA ILE A 226 17.02 -18.75 4.39
C ILE A 226 17.78 -19.89 3.70
N ASP A 227 18.45 -20.69 4.46
CA ASP A 227 19.04 -21.95 4.00
C ASP A 227 17.95 -23.04 3.97
N ILE A 228 17.49 -23.35 2.77
CA ILE A 228 16.40 -24.32 2.56
C ILE A 228 16.84 -25.74 2.95
N ASP A 229 18.07 -26.10 2.65
CA ASP A 229 18.58 -27.44 2.97
C ASP A 229 18.65 -27.67 4.48
N ALA A 230 19.04 -26.63 5.22
CA ALA A 230 19.06 -26.64 6.67
C ALA A 230 17.68 -26.73 7.33
N THR A 231 16.59 -26.38 6.62
CA THR A 231 15.23 -26.44 7.18
C THR A 231 14.78 -27.88 7.49
N GLY A 232 15.35 -28.88 6.81
CA GLY A 232 14.91 -30.26 6.87
C GLY A 232 13.50 -30.48 6.31
N ALA A 233 12.98 -29.55 5.53
CA ALA A 233 11.70 -29.67 4.86
C ALA A 233 11.80 -30.64 3.67
N ARG A 234 10.68 -31.27 3.29
CA ARG A 234 10.64 -32.22 2.17
C ARG A 234 10.88 -31.57 0.80
N SER A 235 10.61 -30.30 0.68
CA SER A 235 10.85 -29.50 -0.52
C SER A 235 10.87 -28.01 -0.15
N PRO A 236 11.45 -27.13 -1.01
CA PRO A 236 11.41 -25.71 -0.81
C PRO A 236 10.00 -25.14 -0.62
N ALA A 237 9.02 -25.64 -1.38
CA ALA A 237 7.62 -25.25 -1.22
C ALA A 237 7.06 -25.57 0.18
N HIS A 238 7.43 -26.72 0.76
CA HIS A 238 7.06 -27.04 2.14
C HIS A 238 7.75 -26.15 3.17
N ALA A 239 9.01 -25.76 2.93
CA ALA A 239 9.71 -24.81 3.79
C ALA A 239 8.99 -23.47 3.80
N ILE A 240 8.64 -22.93 2.61
CA ILE A 240 7.89 -21.69 2.46
C ILE A 240 6.54 -21.76 3.17
N SER A 241 5.76 -22.82 2.94
CA SER A 241 4.45 -23.01 3.57
C SER A 241 4.50 -23.01 5.10
N ARG A 242 5.59 -23.51 5.69
CA ARG A 242 5.81 -23.42 7.14
C ARG A 242 6.20 -22.01 7.59
N MET A 243 7.04 -21.32 6.79
CA MET A 243 7.54 -19.98 7.13
C MET A 243 6.44 -18.92 7.00
N GLU A 244 5.61 -18.97 5.97
CA GLU A 244 4.62 -17.92 5.65
C GLU A 244 3.67 -17.59 6.80
N ASN A 245 3.39 -18.58 7.66
CA ASN A 245 2.49 -18.43 8.80
C ASN A 245 3.20 -18.11 10.12
N VAL A 246 4.52 -17.96 10.12
CA VAL A 246 5.28 -17.55 11.31
C VAL A 246 4.85 -16.13 11.68
N LEU A 247 4.55 -15.96 12.97
CA LEU A 247 4.13 -14.67 13.52
C LEU A 247 5.35 -13.84 13.92
N VAL A 248 5.37 -12.60 13.48
CA VAL A 248 6.44 -11.62 13.75
C VAL A 248 5.81 -10.31 14.20
N GLU A 249 6.43 -9.64 15.13
CA GLU A 249 6.06 -8.29 15.57
C GLU A 249 6.93 -7.26 14.83
N PRO A 250 6.44 -6.65 13.73
CA PRO A 250 7.23 -5.68 13.00
C PRO A 250 7.39 -4.38 13.79
N GLN A 251 8.54 -3.74 13.66
CA GLN A 251 8.71 -2.38 14.13
C GLN A 251 8.06 -1.43 13.13
N ARG A 252 7.10 -0.67 13.59
CA ARG A 252 6.46 0.36 12.75
C ARG A 252 7.14 1.70 12.99
N ARG A 253 7.45 2.41 11.91
CA ARG A 253 7.87 3.81 12.03
C ARG A 253 6.67 4.64 12.45
N ALA A 254 6.87 5.51 13.41
CA ALA A 254 5.87 6.51 13.77
C ALA A 254 5.52 7.34 12.53
N ARG A 255 4.25 7.42 12.18
CA ARG A 255 3.77 8.09 10.97
C ARG A 255 2.50 8.86 11.23
N VAL A 256 2.41 10.05 10.66
CA VAL A 256 1.19 10.88 10.61
C VAL A 256 0.84 11.11 9.15
N VAL A 257 -0.35 10.72 8.76
CA VAL A 257 -0.88 10.95 7.41
C VAL A 257 -2.03 11.94 7.50
N VAL A 258 -1.97 12.97 6.69
CA VAL A 258 -2.93 14.07 6.70
C VAL A 258 -3.50 14.24 5.29
N ASP A 259 -4.80 14.18 5.16
CA ASP A 259 -5.52 14.56 3.94
C ASP A 259 -6.09 15.99 4.11
N GLN A 260 -5.49 16.93 3.38
CA GLN A 260 -5.91 18.35 3.46
C GLN A 260 -7.29 18.60 2.88
N ARG A 261 -7.71 17.78 1.93
CA ARG A 261 -9.01 17.95 1.26
C ARG A 261 -10.16 17.52 2.16
N SER A 262 -10.03 16.39 2.82
CA SER A 262 -11.05 15.86 3.74
C SER A 262 -10.87 16.34 5.18
N GLY A 263 -9.72 16.87 5.55
CA GLY A 263 -9.37 17.22 6.92
C GLY A 263 -9.11 16.01 7.81
N THR A 264 -8.86 14.84 7.22
CA THR A 264 -8.62 13.60 7.97
C THR A 264 -7.17 13.52 8.43
N ILE A 265 -6.96 13.21 9.71
CA ILE A 265 -5.65 12.97 10.31
C ILE A 265 -5.62 11.52 10.80
N VAL A 266 -4.64 10.74 10.32
CA VAL A 266 -4.39 9.37 10.76
C VAL A 266 -3.00 9.31 11.37
N MET A 267 -2.91 8.81 12.59
CA MET A 267 -1.64 8.72 13.33
C MET A 267 -1.48 7.35 13.98
N GLY A 268 -0.23 6.91 14.14
CA GLY A 268 0.12 5.71 14.90
C GLY A 268 0.25 6.02 16.40
N GLU A 269 0.18 4.98 17.22
CA GLU A 269 0.31 5.08 18.69
C GLU A 269 1.72 5.56 19.13
N ASP A 270 2.75 5.29 18.33
CA ASP A 270 4.14 5.59 18.65
C ASP A 270 4.58 7.02 18.27
N VAL A 271 3.64 7.87 17.84
CA VAL A 271 3.95 9.25 17.47
C VAL A 271 4.16 10.10 18.72
N ARG A 272 5.36 10.63 18.87
CA ARG A 272 5.76 11.46 20.02
C ARG A 272 6.11 12.87 19.59
N ILE A 273 5.87 13.82 20.50
CA ILE A 273 6.22 15.22 20.33
C ILE A 273 7.18 15.64 21.42
N SER A 274 8.29 16.29 21.04
CA SER A 274 9.19 16.99 21.96
C SER A 274 8.62 18.34 22.37
N ARG A 275 9.24 18.91 23.40
CA ARG A 275 8.91 20.27 23.87
C ARG A 275 8.90 21.27 22.73
N VAL A 276 7.76 21.93 22.53
CA VAL A 276 7.57 22.94 21.50
C VAL A 276 6.46 23.91 21.94
N ALA A 277 6.62 25.16 21.56
CA ALA A 277 5.56 26.17 21.67
C ALA A 277 5.16 26.58 20.25
N VAL A 278 3.89 26.52 19.94
CA VAL A 278 3.32 26.92 18.65
C VAL A 278 2.23 27.96 18.90
N SER A 279 2.27 29.05 18.17
CA SER A 279 1.23 30.05 18.16
C SER A 279 0.68 30.19 16.74
N GLN A 280 -0.63 30.09 16.59
CA GLN A 280 -1.31 30.27 15.31
C GLN A 280 -2.58 31.09 15.51
N GLY A 281 -2.63 32.27 14.88
CA GLY A 281 -3.72 33.19 15.08
C GLY A 281 -3.80 33.68 16.54
N ASN A 282 -4.91 33.40 17.21
CA ASN A 282 -5.15 33.66 18.64
C ASN A 282 -4.87 32.47 19.55
N LEU A 283 -4.36 31.34 19.02
CA LEU A 283 -4.09 30.10 19.75
C LEU A 283 -2.60 29.92 20.01
N THR A 284 -2.19 29.71 21.26
CA THR A 284 -0.82 29.39 21.64
C THR A 284 -0.79 28.05 22.35
N LEU A 285 -0.06 27.09 21.76
CA LEU A 285 0.18 25.75 22.35
C LEU A 285 1.61 25.68 22.89
N ARG A 286 1.78 25.37 24.17
CA ARG A 286 3.08 25.14 24.82
C ARG A 286 3.14 23.75 25.44
N ILE A 287 4.15 22.98 25.08
CA ILE A 287 4.40 21.63 25.60
C ILE A 287 5.74 21.67 26.34
N GLU A 288 5.74 21.36 27.64
CA GLU A 288 6.95 21.30 28.46
C GLU A 288 7.07 19.94 29.13
N GLU A 289 8.30 19.40 29.14
CA GLU A 289 8.63 18.21 29.91
C GLU A 289 9.18 18.64 31.28
N ALA A 290 8.48 18.28 32.35
CA ALA A 290 8.94 18.53 33.72
C ALA A 290 9.07 17.20 34.47
N PRO A 291 10.27 16.62 34.57
CA PRO A 291 10.46 15.41 35.36
C PRO A 291 10.21 15.68 36.83
N VAL A 292 9.31 14.93 37.46
CA VAL A 292 9.03 15.01 38.89
C VAL A 292 9.78 13.90 39.61
N ALA A 293 10.68 14.29 40.51
CA ALA A 293 11.35 13.35 41.40
C ALA A 293 10.43 13.03 42.59
N VAL A 294 9.91 11.83 42.65
CA VAL A 294 9.16 11.34 43.81
C VAL A 294 10.15 10.76 44.82
N GLN A 295 10.35 11.47 45.93
CA GLN A 295 11.18 10.97 47.02
C GLN A 295 10.32 10.19 48.01
N PRO A 296 10.80 9.04 48.48
CA PRO A 296 10.16 8.34 49.61
C PRO A 296 10.14 9.21 50.87
N ASN A 297 9.14 8.99 51.71
CA ASN A 297 9.10 9.66 53.02
C ASN A 297 10.37 9.39 53.84
N PRO A 298 10.85 10.35 54.66
CA PRO A 298 12.00 10.15 55.53
C PRO A 298 11.81 8.88 56.36
N PHE A 299 12.81 8.00 56.35
CA PHE A 299 12.85 6.70 57.05
C PHE A 299 12.10 5.53 56.34
N SER A 300 11.71 5.66 55.05
CA SER A 300 11.18 4.54 54.27
C SER A 300 12.30 3.94 53.39
N PRO A 301 12.45 2.61 53.33
CA PRO A 301 13.40 1.98 52.40
C PRO A 301 12.82 2.00 51.00
N GLY A 302 13.13 3.05 50.21
CA GLY A 302 12.73 3.21 48.82
C GLY A 302 13.77 4.01 48.05
N GLN A 303 13.90 3.75 46.75
CA GLN A 303 14.77 4.53 45.85
C GLN A 303 13.98 5.69 45.25
N THR A 304 14.64 6.84 45.05
CA THR A 304 14.04 7.97 44.31
C THR A 304 13.78 7.55 42.87
N VAL A 305 12.54 7.62 42.44
CA VAL A 305 12.13 7.34 41.06
C VAL A 305 11.82 8.67 40.38
N VAL A 306 12.48 8.95 39.26
CA VAL A 306 12.19 10.08 38.42
C VAL A 306 11.13 9.65 37.42
N LEU A 307 9.93 10.20 37.54
CA LEU A 307 8.84 9.98 36.62
C LEU A 307 8.81 11.14 35.61
N PRO A 308 8.86 10.88 34.32
CA PRO A 308 8.66 11.93 33.32
C PRO A 308 7.23 12.45 33.43
N ARG A 309 7.10 13.74 33.60
CA ARG A 309 5.81 14.44 33.58
C ARG A 309 5.87 15.52 32.52
N THR A 310 4.88 15.51 31.62
CA THR A 310 4.72 16.54 30.60
C THR A 310 3.54 17.42 30.93
N GLU A 311 3.73 18.72 30.88
CA GLU A 311 2.67 19.71 30.99
C GLU A 311 2.48 20.37 29.63
N ALA A 312 1.25 20.37 29.11
CA ALA A 312 0.85 21.10 27.92
C ALA A 312 -0.05 22.27 28.38
N GLU A 313 0.38 23.49 28.11
CA GLU A 313 -0.38 24.70 28.40
C GLU A 313 -0.85 25.32 27.08
N LEU A 314 -2.15 25.58 27.01
CA LEU A 314 -2.78 26.26 25.90
C LEU A 314 -3.32 27.62 26.38
N GLN A 315 -2.88 28.69 25.76
CA GLN A 315 -3.37 30.05 26.05
C GLN A 315 -4.11 30.62 24.85
N GLU A 316 -5.36 31.00 25.05
CA GLU A 316 -6.17 31.75 24.11
C GLU A 316 -6.38 33.17 24.68
N GLU A 317 -6.26 34.22 23.86
CA GLU A 317 -6.42 35.60 24.32
C GLU A 317 -7.87 35.90 24.80
N PRO A 318 -8.10 36.94 25.62
CA PRO A 318 -8.97 36.92 26.80
C PRO A 318 -10.43 36.66 26.48
N GLY A 319 -10.89 35.51 26.91
CA GLY A 319 -12.32 35.14 26.94
C GLY A 319 -12.62 33.66 27.18
N ILE A 320 -11.69 32.72 27.05
CA ILE A 320 -11.98 31.30 27.17
C ILE A 320 -10.89 30.55 27.95
N ALA A 321 -11.33 29.60 28.74
CA ALA A 321 -10.63 28.84 29.78
C ALA A 321 -9.35 28.11 29.31
N LEU A 322 -8.33 28.16 30.18
CA LEU A 322 -7.19 27.23 30.20
C LEU A 322 -7.71 25.78 30.25
N ALA A 323 -7.46 25.02 29.22
CA ALA A 323 -7.65 23.57 29.26
C ALA A 323 -6.31 22.91 29.55
N GLU A 324 -6.21 22.31 30.74
CA GLU A 324 -5.09 21.50 31.16
C GLU A 324 -5.19 20.15 30.44
N VAL A 325 -4.29 19.87 29.50
CA VAL A 325 -4.23 18.56 28.83
C VAL A 325 -3.44 17.62 29.73
N PRO A 326 -4.03 16.48 30.18
CA PRO A 326 -3.35 15.55 31.06
C PRO A 326 -2.13 14.94 30.39
N THR A 327 -1.12 14.76 31.18
CA THR A 327 0.22 14.24 30.94
C THR A 327 0.32 13.07 29.99
N SER A 328 0.61 13.30 28.71
CA SER A 328 1.29 12.31 27.86
C SER A 328 1.93 12.99 26.65
N THR A 329 3.11 12.55 26.31
CA THR A 329 3.88 13.03 25.13
C THR A 329 3.36 12.44 23.83
N SER A 330 2.18 11.90 23.80
CA SER A 330 1.61 11.32 22.60
C SER A 330 0.91 12.39 21.76
N LEU A 331 1.06 12.31 20.44
CA LEU A 331 0.35 13.21 19.54
C LEU A 331 -1.17 13.09 19.68
N SER A 332 -1.70 11.91 20.03
CA SER A 332 -3.13 11.67 20.21
C SER A 332 -3.72 12.58 21.26
N ASP A 333 -3.03 12.78 22.39
CA ASP A 333 -3.54 13.61 23.49
C ASP A 333 -3.53 15.09 23.11
N VAL A 334 -2.54 15.51 22.33
CA VAL A 334 -2.48 16.86 21.79
C VAL A 334 -3.62 17.12 20.80
N VAL A 335 -3.90 16.18 19.92
CA VAL A 335 -5.00 16.26 18.96
C VAL A 335 -6.36 16.23 19.67
N GLU A 336 -6.52 15.40 20.71
CA GLU A 336 -7.74 15.37 21.52
C GLU A 336 -7.95 16.68 22.26
N GLY A 337 -6.88 17.26 22.84
CA GLY A 337 -6.92 18.58 23.48
C GLY A 337 -7.30 19.69 22.50
N LEU A 338 -6.72 19.70 21.32
CA LEU A 338 -7.05 20.69 20.26
C LEU A 338 -8.50 20.52 19.77
N ASN A 339 -8.98 19.30 19.64
CA ASN A 339 -10.38 19.02 19.31
C ASN A 339 -11.35 19.50 20.40
N ALA A 340 -11.00 19.30 21.67
CA ALA A 340 -11.81 19.75 22.81
C ALA A 340 -11.94 21.28 22.84
N LEU A 341 -10.96 22.00 22.30
CA LEU A 341 -10.95 23.46 22.18
C LEU A 341 -11.65 23.95 20.90
N GLY A 342 -12.17 23.06 20.07
CA GLY A 342 -12.89 23.41 18.85
C GLY A 342 -12.00 23.85 17.69
N VAL A 343 -10.70 23.51 17.71
CA VAL A 343 -9.79 23.79 16.61
C VAL A 343 -10.23 23.04 15.35
N GLY A 344 -10.39 23.75 14.25
CA GLY A 344 -10.81 23.16 12.99
C GLY A 344 -9.77 22.17 12.42
N PRO A 345 -10.18 21.16 11.63
CA PRO A 345 -9.24 20.18 11.07
C PRO A 345 -8.12 20.79 10.24
N ARG A 346 -8.38 21.87 9.52
CA ARG A 346 -7.37 22.58 8.71
C ARG A 346 -6.32 23.27 9.57
N ASP A 347 -6.77 23.96 10.62
CA ASP A 347 -5.87 24.66 11.55
C ASP A 347 -5.00 23.65 12.32
N MET A 348 -5.57 22.51 12.69
CA MET A 348 -4.85 21.41 13.30
C MET A 348 -3.74 20.86 12.39
N ILE A 349 -4.03 20.71 11.10
CA ILE A 349 -3.03 20.29 10.10
C ILE A 349 -1.88 21.29 10.01
N ASP A 350 -2.17 22.58 10.03
CA ASP A 350 -1.16 23.62 9.95
C ASP A 350 -0.34 23.74 11.24
N ILE A 351 -0.95 23.51 12.40
CA ILE A 351 -0.25 23.34 13.68
C ILE A 351 0.72 22.15 13.62
N LEU A 352 0.26 21.00 13.15
CA LEU A 352 1.11 19.80 13.03
C LEU A 352 2.27 20.00 12.05
N LYS A 353 2.06 20.70 10.95
CA LYS A 353 3.12 21.07 10.02
C LYS A 353 4.16 21.97 10.69
N SER A 354 3.70 22.94 11.48
CA SER A 354 4.58 23.85 12.21
C SER A 354 5.41 23.10 13.27
N ILE A 355 4.80 22.19 14.02
CA ILE A 355 5.50 21.30 14.97
C ILE A 355 6.54 20.43 14.25
N LYS A 356 6.20 19.90 13.05
CA LYS A 356 7.14 19.13 12.24
C LYS A 356 8.28 19.99 11.72
N ALA A 357 8.01 21.19 11.23
CA ALA A 357 9.01 22.15 10.76
C ALA A 357 9.96 22.59 11.88
N ALA A 358 9.47 22.72 13.11
CA ALA A 358 10.27 22.97 14.30
C ALA A 358 11.12 21.77 14.75
N GLY A 359 11.00 20.60 14.10
CA GLY A 359 11.72 19.38 14.45
C GLY A 359 11.19 18.65 15.69
N ALA A 360 10.10 19.11 16.28
CA ALA A 360 9.54 18.56 17.50
C ALA A 360 8.67 17.32 17.31
N LEU A 361 8.22 17.04 16.09
CA LEU A 361 7.43 15.84 15.76
C LEU A 361 8.34 14.70 15.32
N HIS A 362 8.46 13.66 16.16
CA HIS A 362 9.27 12.47 15.90
C HIS A 362 8.49 11.42 15.12
N ALA A 363 8.03 11.80 13.94
CA ALA A 363 7.31 10.93 13.02
C ALA A 363 7.52 11.34 11.57
N GLU A 364 7.33 10.40 10.66
CA GLU A 364 7.18 10.69 9.24
C GLU A 364 5.84 11.42 9.02
N PHE A 365 5.88 12.58 8.36
CA PHE A 365 4.68 13.39 8.12
C PHE A 365 4.36 13.38 6.62
N ILE A 366 3.22 12.81 6.26
CA ILE A 366 2.77 12.63 4.88
C ILE A 366 1.51 13.45 4.66
N VAL A 367 1.54 14.32 3.66
CA VAL A 367 0.39 15.12 3.21
C VAL A 367 -0.14 14.53 1.91
N ARG A 368 -1.45 14.32 1.85
CA ARG A 368 -2.18 13.87 0.65
C ARG A 368 -3.22 14.89 0.20
#